data_942d3bf38fc89edf3a8d1dabb66f07cc
#
_entry.id   942d3bf38fc89edf3a8d1dabb66f07cc
#
_cell.length_a   1.000
_cell.length_b   1.000
_cell.length_c   1.000
_cell.angle_alpha   90.00
_cell.angle_beta   90.00
_cell.angle_gamma   90.00
#
_symmetry.space_group_name_H-M   'P 1'
#
loop_
_entity.id
_entity.type
_entity.pdbx_description
1 polymer ?
#
loop_
_entity_poly.entity_id
_entity_poly.type
_entity_poly.pdbx_seq_one_letter_code
_entity_poly.pdbx_strand_id
1 'polypeptide(L)'
;MGIILASSSPRRKKILEDLGYNFKCISPNIDESNNNNLNSIDYVLRISESKASHVWRCYKDSHVLSGDTIIDFNGEIIGKPSSNNEAFKIIDKLSNKTHSVISGLSLFYDRKAITIFDKTDVTFKKLSKSIIKNYIESFDVLDKAGAYNIEDAENILIKHIDGCYNNIVGFPLKKFKMSKIKTILDNL
;
A
#
# COMPACT_ATOMS: atom_id res chain seq x y z
N MET A 1 -23.23 -4.08 -13.95
CA MET A 1 -21.77 -3.87 -13.77
C MET A 1 -21.48 -3.83 -12.28
N GLY A 2 -20.41 -4.43 -11.81
CA GLY A 2 -20.08 -4.46 -10.38
C GLY A 2 -18.64 -4.02 -10.12
N ILE A 3 -18.35 -3.66 -8.87
CA ILE A 3 -16.99 -3.31 -8.44
C ILE A 3 -16.27 -4.59 -8.00
N ILE A 4 -15.04 -4.75 -8.42
CA ILE A 4 -14.12 -5.78 -7.94
C ILE A 4 -12.92 -5.10 -7.30
N LEU A 5 -12.58 -5.47 -6.07
CA LEU A 5 -11.33 -5.11 -5.44
C LEU A 5 -10.29 -6.19 -5.72
N ALA A 6 -9.35 -5.90 -6.60
CA ALA A 6 -8.21 -6.77 -6.92
C ALA A 6 -7.10 -6.60 -5.85
N SER A 7 -7.35 -7.13 -4.67
CA SER A 7 -6.42 -7.03 -3.52
C SER A 7 -6.75 -8.09 -2.46
N SER A 8 -5.71 -8.65 -1.84
CA SER A 8 -5.82 -9.49 -0.64
C SER A 8 -5.71 -8.69 0.67
N SER A 9 -5.49 -7.38 0.60
CA SER A 9 -5.31 -6.53 1.78
C SER A 9 -6.62 -6.34 2.56
N PRO A 10 -6.71 -6.82 3.82
CA PRO A 10 -7.90 -6.62 4.64
C PRO A 10 -8.14 -5.14 4.97
N ARG A 11 -7.09 -4.35 5.02
CA ARG A 11 -7.15 -2.91 5.29
C ARG A 11 -7.80 -2.15 4.14
N ARG A 12 -7.42 -2.45 2.87
CA ARG A 12 -8.08 -1.85 1.69
C ARG A 12 -9.54 -2.24 1.59
N LYS A 13 -9.84 -3.51 1.89
CA LYS A 13 -11.20 -4.02 1.95
C LYS A 13 -12.02 -3.20 2.95
N LYS A 14 -11.55 -3.08 4.19
CA LYS A 14 -12.24 -2.33 5.24
C LYS A 14 -12.48 -0.87 4.85
N ILE A 15 -11.49 -0.16 4.31
CA ILE A 15 -11.64 1.24 3.90
C ILE A 15 -12.73 1.37 2.82
N LEU A 16 -12.79 0.45 1.87
CA LEU A 16 -13.78 0.49 0.80
C LEU A 16 -15.20 0.17 1.31
N GLU A 17 -15.32 -0.74 2.28
CA GLU A 17 -16.57 -1.02 3.02
C GLU A 17 -17.04 0.21 3.82
N ASP A 18 -16.14 0.84 4.56
CA ASP A 18 -16.42 2.06 5.35
C ASP A 18 -16.84 3.26 4.45
N LEU A 19 -16.43 3.25 3.18
CA LEU A 19 -16.87 4.21 2.17
C LEU A 19 -18.26 3.87 1.55
N GLY A 20 -18.85 2.73 1.92
CA GLY A 20 -20.18 2.31 1.50
C GLY A 20 -20.25 1.59 0.15
N TYR A 21 -19.11 1.19 -0.43
CA TYR A 21 -19.11 0.47 -1.70
C TYR A 21 -19.44 -1.02 -1.53
N ASN A 22 -20.27 -1.56 -2.45
CA ASN A 22 -20.49 -3.00 -2.59
C ASN A 22 -19.54 -3.57 -3.66
N PHE A 23 -18.72 -4.54 -3.31
CA PHE A 23 -17.71 -5.11 -4.21
C PHE A 23 -17.41 -6.57 -3.91
N LYS A 24 -16.77 -7.26 -4.86
CA LYS A 24 -16.17 -8.58 -4.67
C LYS A 24 -14.66 -8.44 -4.51
N CYS A 25 -14.05 -9.26 -3.64
CA CYS A 25 -12.59 -9.34 -3.54
C CYS A 25 -12.05 -10.48 -4.40
N ILE A 26 -11.03 -10.18 -5.20
CA ILE A 26 -10.30 -11.18 -5.98
C ILE A 26 -8.80 -10.89 -5.79
N SER A 27 -8.05 -11.88 -5.31
CA SER A 27 -6.60 -11.72 -5.15
C SER A 27 -5.90 -11.75 -6.52
N PRO A 28 -5.17 -10.69 -6.91
CA PRO A 28 -4.39 -10.71 -8.13
C PRO A 28 -3.15 -11.57 -7.92
N ASN A 29 -2.85 -12.43 -8.90
CA ASN A 29 -1.60 -13.20 -8.92
C ASN A 29 -0.73 -12.67 -10.06
N ILE A 30 0.15 -11.73 -9.76
CA ILE A 30 1.08 -11.12 -10.71
C ILE A 30 2.50 -11.14 -10.17
N ASP A 31 3.47 -11.02 -11.06
CA ASP A 31 4.86 -10.75 -10.68
C ASP A 31 5.01 -9.28 -10.28
N GLU A 32 5.40 -9.03 -9.04
CA GLU A 32 5.63 -7.71 -8.46
C GLU A 32 7.12 -7.30 -8.48
N SER A 33 7.98 -8.01 -9.22
CA SER A 33 9.40 -7.67 -9.31
C SER A 33 9.66 -6.32 -10.01
N ASN A 34 10.70 -5.60 -9.57
CA ASN A 34 11.11 -4.33 -10.20
C ASN A 34 12.20 -4.56 -11.27
N ASN A 35 11.96 -5.47 -12.21
CA ASN A 35 12.91 -5.84 -13.25
C ASN A 35 13.31 -4.66 -14.17
N ASN A 36 12.50 -3.60 -14.22
CA ASN A 36 12.74 -2.42 -15.05
C ASN A 36 13.47 -1.28 -14.30
N ASN A 37 13.88 -1.50 -13.06
CA ASN A 37 14.51 -0.48 -12.20
C ASN A 37 13.74 0.85 -12.14
N LEU A 38 12.42 0.77 -12.06
CA LEU A 38 11.56 1.93 -11.95
C LEU A 38 11.81 2.66 -10.63
N ASN A 39 11.66 3.97 -10.63
CA ASN A 39 11.57 4.72 -9.38
C ASN A 39 10.32 4.32 -8.59
N SER A 40 10.27 4.69 -7.33
CA SER A 40 9.24 4.26 -6.38
C SER A 40 7.81 4.63 -6.82
N ILE A 41 7.62 5.82 -7.41
CA ILE A 41 6.30 6.26 -7.88
C ILE A 41 5.88 5.45 -9.10
N ASP A 42 6.72 5.36 -10.11
CA ASP A 42 6.41 4.62 -11.34
C ASP A 42 6.20 3.13 -11.05
N TYR A 43 6.96 2.57 -10.10
CA TYR A 43 6.78 1.19 -9.66
C TYR A 43 5.39 0.97 -9.07
N VAL A 44 4.98 1.77 -8.06
CA VAL A 44 3.69 1.58 -7.38
C VAL A 44 2.50 1.81 -8.32
N LEU A 45 2.61 2.76 -9.25
CA LEU A 45 1.60 2.99 -10.28
C LEU A 45 1.47 1.79 -11.21
N ARG A 46 2.62 1.29 -11.74
CA ARG A 46 2.66 0.11 -12.61
C ARG A 46 2.06 -1.13 -11.94
N ILE A 47 2.46 -1.42 -10.69
CA ILE A 47 1.96 -2.60 -9.97
C ILE A 47 0.46 -2.48 -9.71
N SER A 48 0.00 -1.29 -9.29
CA SER A 48 -1.44 -1.06 -9.10
C SER A 48 -2.22 -1.31 -10.39
N GLU A 49 -1.78 -0.76 -11.51
CA GLU A 49 -2.44 -0.94 -12.81
C GLU A 49 -2.38 -2.40 -13.27
N SER A 50 -1.23 -3.06 -13.12
CA SER A 50 -1.04 -4.46 -13.51
C SER A 50 -1.99 -5.39 -12.74
N LYS A 51 -2.16 -5.17 -11.44
CA LYS A 51 -3.13 -5.92 -10.60
C LYS A 51 -4.56 -5.75 -11.13
N ALA A 52 -4.97 -4.52 -11.41
CA ALA A 52 -6.31 -4.23 -11.91
C ALA A 52 -6.56 -4.86 -13.28
N SER A 53 -5.66 -4.63 -14.23
CA SER A 53 -5.78 -5.15 -15.60
C SER A 53 -5.75 -6.68 -15.65
N HIS A 54 -4.94 -7.33 -14.80
CA HIS A 54 -4.88 -8.78 -14.71
C HIS A 54 -6.24 -9.39 -14.36
N VAL A 55 -6.87 -8.88 -13.30
CA VAL A 55 -8.19 -9.35 -12.88
C VAL A 55 -9.27 -8.96 -13.90
N TRP A 56 -9.20 -7.76 -14.47
CA TRP A 56 -10.17 -7.30 -15.47
C TRP A 56 -10.23 -8.19 -16.72
N ARG A 57 -9.13 -8.80 -17.13
CA ARG A 57 -9.11 -9.73 -18.28
C ARG A 57 -10.12 -10.88 -18.14
N CYS A 58 -10.39 -11.30 -16.90
CA CYS A 58 -11.36 -12.35 -16.56
C CYS A 58 -12.77 -11.79 -16.30
N TYR A 59 -12.91 -10.48 -16.02
CA TYR A 59 -14.16 -9.83 -15.61
C TYR A 59 -14.38 -8.52 -16.38
N LYS A 60 -14.49 -8.62 -17.71
CA LYS A 60 -14.47 -7.49 -18.65
C LYS A 60 -15.60 -6.47 -18.48
N ASP A 61 -16.74 -6.90 -17.90
CA ASP A 61 -17.90 -6.05 -17.63
C ASP A 61 -17.86 -5.40 -16.24
N SER A 62 -16.74 -5.52 -15.51
CA SER A 62 -16.58 -5.01 -14.16
C SER A 62 -15.63 -3.81 -14.11
N HIS A 63 -15.82 -2.99 -13.08
CA HIS A 63 -14.89 -1.95 -12.68
C HIS A 63 -13.93 -2.54 -11.66
N VAL A 64 -12.66 -2.71 -12.01
CA VAL A 64 -11.66 -3.37 -11.16
C VAL A 64 -10.76 -2.34 -10.51
N LEU A 65 -10.91 -2.20 -9.19
CA LEU A 65 -10.06 -1.35 -8.34
C LEU A 65 -8.93 -2.19 -7.74
N SER A 66 -7.73 -1.69 -7.77
CA SER A 66 -6.58 -2.31 -7.13
C SER A 66 -5.70 -1.25 -6.46
N GLY A 67 -4.76 -1.68 -5.65
CA GLY A 67 -3.75 -0.79 -5.10
C GLY A 67 -2.48 -1.53 -4.71
N ASP A 68 -1.41 -0.76 -4.60
CA ASP A 68 -0.14 -1.22 -4.08
C ASP A 68 0.44 -0.21 -3.10
N THR A 69 1.34 -0.65 -2.21
CA THR A 69 1.95 0.21 -1.19
C THR A 69 3.38 -0.23 -0.96
N ILE A 70 4.28 0.72 -1.04
CA ILE A 70 5.71 0.52 -0.81
C ILE A 70 6.25 1.53 0.19
N ILE A 71 7.42 1.22 0.73
CA ILE A 71 8.25 2.17 1.44
C ILE A 71 9.41 2.57 0.54
N ASP A 72 9.63 3.87 0.42
CA ASP A 72 10.81 4.46 -0.19
C ASP A 72 11.72 5.04 0.88
N PHE A 73 12.96 4.62 0.90
CA PHE A 73 13.98 5.21 1.74
C PHE A 73 15.18 5.63 0.90
N ASN A 74 15.30 6.93 0.64
CA ASN A 74 16.36 7.52 -0.20
C ASN A 74 16.42 6.94 -1.64
N GLY A 75 15.26 6.69 -2.25
CA GLY A 75 15.15 6.11 -3.59
C GLY A 75 15.24 4.57 -3.63
N GLU A 76 15.45 3.92 -2.50
CA GLU A 76 15.43 2.46 -2.37
C GLU A 76 14.05 1.99 -1.94
N ILE A 77 13.46 1.10 -2.73
CA ILE A 77 12.18 0.46 -2.39
C ILE A 77 12.44 -0.62 -1.34
N ILE A 78 11.84 -0.46 -0.16
CA ILE A 78 11.90 -1.45 0.91
C ILE A 78 10.63 -2.31 0.84
N GLY A 79 10.82 -3.59 0.54
CA GLY A 79 9.75 -4.57 0.45
C GLY A 79 9.36 -5.19 1.79
N LYS A 80 8.72 -6.36 1.71
CA LYS A 80 8.40 -7.21 2.85
C LYS A 80 9.64 -8.00 3.27
N PRO A 81 9.93 -8.13 4.58
CA PRO A 81 11.02 -8.96 5.05
C PRO A 81 10.73 -10.45 4.86
N SER A 82 11.74 -11.23 4.54
CA SER A 82 11.65 -12.69 4.42
C SER A 82 11.83 -13.42 5.75
N SER A 83 12.26 -12.69 6.80
CA SER A 83 12.54 -13.23 8.13
C SER A 83 12.54 -12.15 9.20
N ASN A 84 12.42 -12.54 10.48
CA ASN A 84 12.53 -11.62 11.61
C ASN A 84 13.90 -10.92 11.66
N ASN A 85 14.97 -11.58 11.22
CA ASN A 85 16.30 -10.97 11.14
C ASN A 85 16.35 -9.86 10.08
N GLU A 86 15.71 -10.06 8.94
CA GLU A 86 15.58 -9.01 7.92
C GLU A 86 14.67 -7.87 8.39
N ALA A 87 13.55 -8.19 9.04
CA ALA A 87 12.68 -7.20 9.66
C ALA A 87 13.45 -6.32 10.67
N PHE A 88 14.30 -6.92 11.51
CA PHE A 88 15.16 -6.19 12.42
C PHE A 88 16.08 -5.22 11.68
N LYS A 89 16.75 -5.67 10.63
CA LYS A 89 17.66 -4.82 9.83
C LYS A 89 16.92 -3.65 9.17
N ILE A 90 15.71 -3.89 8.67
CA ILE A 90 14.87 -2.86 8.05
C ILE A 90 14.47 -1.81 9.09
N ILE A 91 13.93 -2.19 10.26
CA ILE A 91 13.51 -1.24 11.29
C ILE A 91 14.72 -0.48 11.88
N ASP A 92 15.86 -1.15 12.07
CA ASP A 92 17.10 -0.53 12.54
C ASP A 92 17.62 0.51 11.51
N LYS A 93 17.56 0.18 10.21
CA LYS A 93 17.91 1.09 9.10
C LYS A 93 17.02 2.35 9.11
N LEU A 94 15.75 2.24 9.45
CA LEU A 94 14.79 3.34 9.49
C LEU A 94 14.80 4.11 10.82
N SER A 95 15.42 3.58 11.87
CA SER A 95 15.49 4.19 13.19
C SER A 95 16.09 5.62 13.16
N ASN A 96 15.40 6.58 13.79
CA ASN A 96 15.74 8.01 13.82
C ASN A 96 15.84 8.67 12.43
N LYS A 97 15.11 8.14 11.44
CA LYS A 97 15.11 8.66 10.07
C LYS A 97 13.69 8.84 9.57
N THR A 98 13.55 9.59 8.47
CA THR A 98 12.30 9.77 7.74
C THR A 98 12.35 8.92 6.47
N HIS A 99 11.27 8.21 6.20
CA HIS A 99 11.05 7.47 4.97
C HIS A 99 9.66 7.79 4.42
N SER A 100 9.43 7.49 3.16
CA SER A 100 8.16 7.76 2.51
C SER A 100 7.35 6.48 2.33
N VAL A 101 6.07 6.53 2.65
CA VAL A 101 5.09 5.51 2.27
C VAL A 101 4.35 6.01 1.04
N ILE A 102 4.40 5.25 -0.05
CA ILE A 102 3.76 5.60 -1.31
C ILE A 102 2.71 4.53 -1.62
N SER A 103 1.45 4.95 -1.71
CA SER A 103 0.35 4.07 -2.11
C SER A 103 -0.21 4.50 -3.45
N GLY A 104 -0.29 3.53 -4.38
CA GLY A 104 -0.99 3.66 -5.65
C GLY A 104 -2.37 3.04 -5.59
N LEU A 105 -3.29 3.60 -6.37
CA LEU A 105 -4.64 3.07 -6.59
C LEU A 105 -4.97 3.17 -8.07
N SER A 106 -5.43 2.07 -8.67
CA SER A 106 -5.81 2.02 -10.08
C SER A 106 -7.22 1.47 -10.24
N LEU A 107 -8.03 2.15 -11.04
CA LEU A 107 -9.30 1.65 -11.56
C LEU A 107 -9.11 1.26 -13.03
N PHE A 108 -9.40 0.01 -13.35
CA PHE A 108 -9.40 -0.50 -14.72
C PHE A 108 -10.82 -0.87 -15.15
N TYR A 109 -11.28 -0.28 -16.25
CA TYR A 109 -12.61 -0.51 -16.84
C TYR A 109 -12.56 -0.13 -18.32
N ASP A 110 -13.41 -0.74 -19.14
CA ASP A 110 -13.52 -0.44 -20.58
C ASP A 110 -12.13 -0.29 -21.27
N ARG A 111 -11.21 -1.23 -20.97
CA ARG A 111 -9.82 -1.26 -21.49
C ARG A 111 -9.01 -0.01 -21.18
N LYS A 112 -9.41 0.77 -20.17
CA LYS A 112 -8.72 1.99 -19.73
C LYS A 112 -8.34 1.87 -18.27
N ALA A 113 -7.23 2.50 -17.92
CA ALA A 113 -6.79 2.65 -16.54
C ALA A 113 -6.82 4.12 -16.12
N ILE A 114 -7.27 4.35 -14.89
CA ILE A 114 -7.04 5.61 -14.18
C ILE A 114 -6.26 5.25 -12.94
N THR A 115 -5.06 5.83 -12.80
CA THR A 115 -4.18 5.54 -11.67
C THR A 115 -3.84 6.83 -10.93
N ILE A 116 -3.86 6.77 -9.61
CA ILE A 116 -3.48 7.86 -8.72
C ILE A 116 -2.50 7.34 -7.69
N PHE A 117 -1.74 8.23 -7.06
CA PHE A 117 -0.92 7.90 -5.90
C PHE A 117 -0.96 9.01 -4.85
N ASP A 118 -0.57 8.68 -3.65
CA ASP A 118 -0.27 9.63 -2.57
C ASP A 118 1.02 9.21 -1.87
N LYS A 119 1.68 10.21 -1.28
CA LYS A 119 2.93 10.05 -0.53
C LYS A 119 2.74 10.61 0.87
N THR A 120 3.24 9.89 1.87
CA THR A 120 3.22 10.30 3.27
C THR A 120 4.58 10.03 3.88
N ASP A 121 5.19 11.02 4.49
CA ASP A 121 6.47 10.87 5.14
C ASP A 121 6.28 10.45 6.61
N VAL A 122 7.02 9.42 7.01
CA VAL A 122 6.97 8.83 8.35
C VAL A 122 8.36 8.92 8.97
N THR A 123 8.45 9.56 10.14
CA THR A 123 9.69 9.68 10.90
C THR A 123 9.66 8.71 12.08
N PHE A 124 10.65 7.83 12.18
CA PHE A 124 10.80 6.95 13.32
C PHE A 124 11.50 7.64 14.50
N LYS A 125 11.15 7.21 15.72
CA LYS A 125 11.90 7.52 16.94
C LYS A 125 13.31 6.93 16.83
N LYS A 126 14.24 7.41 17.67
CA LYS A 126 15.50 6.71 17.90
C LYS A 126 15.18 5.43 18.69
N LEU A 127 15.35 4.27 18.07
CA LEU A 127 14.98 2.98 18.62
C LEU A 127 16.22 2.27 19.18
N SER A 128 16.07 1.66 20.36
CA SER A 128 17.05 0.71 20.86
C SER A 128 16.84 -0.67 20.24
N LYS A 129 17.88 -1.49 20.20
CA LYS A 129 17.78 -2.87 19.71
C LYS A 129 16.73 -3.71 20.46
N SER A 130 16.55 -3.44 21.75
CA SER A 130 15.51 -4.11 22.55
C SER A 130 14.09 -3.72 22.13
N ILE A 131 13.83 -2.44 21.84
CA ILE A 131 12.53 -1.99 21.33
C ILE A 131 12.21 -2.66 19.99
N ILE A 132 13.19 -2.69 19.07
CA ILE A 132 12.99 -3.32 17.76
C ILE A 132 12.68 -4.82 17.92
N LYS A 133 13.44 -5.51 18.77
CA LYS A 133 13.28 -6.95 19.01
C LYS A 133 11.90 -7.27 19.61
N ASN A 134 11.51 -6.53 20.65
CA ASN A 134 10.19 -6.68 21.28
C ASN A 134 9.06 -6.42 20.29
N TYR A 135 9.19 -5.41 19.41
CA TYR A 135 8.18 -5.11 18.39
C TYR A 135 8.00 -6.28 17.43
N ILE A 136 9.10 -6.84 16.89
CA ILE A 136 9.06 -7.96 15.94
C ILE A 136 8.51 -9.24 16.58
N GLU A 137 8.77 -9.45 17.88
CA GLU A 137 8.26 -10.60 18.62
C GLU A 137 6.77 -10.46 18.98
N SER A 138 6.26 -9.22 19.06
CA SER A 138 4.87 -8.93 19.47
C SER A 138 3.90 -8.82 18.30
N PHE A 139 4.37 -8.50 17.10
CA PHE A 139 3.51 -8.21 15.94
C PHE A 139 3.92 -8.99 14.71
N ASP A 140 2.93 -9.25 13.83
CA ASP A 140 3.19 -9.85 12.53
C ASP A 140 3.77 -8.80 11.56
N VAL A 141 5.07 -8.92 11.26
CA VAL A 141 5.83 -7.97 10.45
C VAL A 141 6.19 -8.51 9.06
N LEU A 142 6.07 -9.84 8.83
CA LEU A 142 6.62 -10.47 7.63
C LEU A 142 5.82 -10.18 6.36
N ASP A 143 4.55 -9.87 6.49
CA ASP A 143 3.68 -9.52 5.36
C ASP A 143 3.56 -8.00 5.12
N LYS A 144 4.35 -7.18 5.83
CA LYS A 144 4.31 -5.72 5.79
C LYS A 144 5.53 -5.14 5.09
N ALA A 145 5.31 -4.25 4.10
CA ALA A 145 6.40 -3.44 3.55
C ALA A 145 7.07 -2.63 4.67
N GLY A 146 8.40 -2.64 4.71
CA GLY A 146 9.16 -1.97 5.76
C GLY A 146 9.08 -2.61 7.14
N ALA A 147 8.54 -3.82 7.26
CA ALA A 147 8.45 -4.59 8.49
C ALA A 147 7.62 -3.93 9.61
N TYR A 148 6.64 -3.08 9.27
CA TYR A 148 5.75 -2.50 10.28
C TYR A 148 4.33 -2.25 9.75
N ASN A 149 3.36 -2.26 10.67
CA ASN A 149 2.00 -1.79 10.47
C ASN A 149 1.81 -0.50 11.25
N ILE A 150 1.17 0.50 10.65
CA ILE A 150 0.99 1.83 11.27
C ILE A 150 0.23 1.74 12.60
N GLU A 151 -0.80 0.90 12.67
CA GLU A 151 -1.67 0.76 13.84
C GLU A 151 -0.88 0.25 15.07
N ASP A 152 0.03 -0.71 14.86
CA ASP A 152 0.87 -1.29 15.90
C ASP A 152 2.10 -0.43 16.21
N ALA A 153 2.60 0.29 15.20
CA ALA A 153 3.85 1.05 15.27
C ALA A 153 3.69 2.45 15.85
N GLU A 154 2.49 3.05 15.79
CA GLU A 154 2.26 4.47 16.06
C GLU A 154 2.88 4.94 17.39
N ASN A 155 2.60 4.23 18.48
CA ASN A 155 3.10 4.60 19.79
C ASN A 155 4.51 4.08 20.10
N ILE A 156 4.98 3.06 19.38
CA ILE A 156 6.24 2.37 19.66
C ILE A 156 7.37 2.93 18.79
N LEU A 157 7.19 2.92 17.46
CA LEU A 157 8.23 3.23 16.50
C LEU A 157 8.17 4.66 15.97
N ILE A 158 6.95 5.26 15.85
CA ILE A 158 6.74 6.49 15.09
C ILE A 158 6.87 7.73 15.97
N LYS A 159 7.61 8.71 15.45
CA LYS A 159 7.79 10.04 16.04
C LYS A 159 6.85 11.06 15.42
N HIS A 160 6.67 11.01 14.09
CA HIS A 160 5.92 12.00 13.33
C HIS A 160 5.43 11.44 12.01
N ILE A 161 4.26 11.89 11.57
CA ILE A 161 3.65 11.59 10.26
C ILE A 161 3.36 12.92 9.58
N ASP A 162 3.83 13.09 8.34
CA ASP A 162 3.50 14.22 7.48
C ASP A 162 2.78 13.72 6.24
N GLY A 163 1.45 13.89 6.21
CA GLY A 163 0.59 13.43 5.12
C GLY A 163 -0.69 12.73 5.57
N CYS A 164 -1.14 11.76 4.79
CA CYS A 164 -2.40 11.06 4.99
C CYS A 164 -2.20 9.73 5.70
N TYR A 165 -2.80 9.55 6.89
CA TYR A 165 -2.75 8.30 7.66
C TYR A 165 -3.24 7.09 6.82
N ASN A 166 -4.37 7.24 6.12
CA ASN A 166 -4.93 6.15 5.31
C ASN A 166 -4.01 5.76 4.13
N ASN A 167 -3.15 6.68 3.67
CA ASN A 167 -2.13 6.35 2.69
C ASN A 167 -1.11 5.35 3.26
N ILE A 168 -0.72 5.49 4.53
CA ILE A 168 0.17 4.54 5.21
C ILE A 168 -0.52 3.19 5.40
N VAL A 169 -1.83 3.20 5.70
CA VAL A 169 -2.65 1.98 5.79
C VAL A 169 -2.72 1.24 4.45
N GLY A 170 -2.44 1.95 3.34
CA GLY A 170 -2.38 1.38 1.99
C GLY A 170 -3.50 1.82 1.05
N PHE A 171 -4.18 2.93 1.36
CA PHE A 171 -5.21 3.50 0.52
C PHE A 171 -5.05 5.04 0.46
N PRO A 172 -4.78 5.63 -0.70
CA PRO A 172 -4.56 7.07 -0.85
C PRO A 172 -5.89 7.86 -0.77
N LEU A 173 -6.55 7.82 0.41
CA LEU A 173 -7.92 8.27 0.62
C LEU A 173 -8.13 9.75 0.25
N LYS A 174 -7.19 10.61 0.60
CA LYS A 174 -7.27 12.04 0.28
C LYS A 174 -7.32 12.25 -1.24
N LYS A 175 -6.42 11.60 -1.98
CA LYS A 175 -6.37 11.66 -3.44
C LYS A 175 -7.57 10.97 -4.09
N PHE A 176 -8.00 9.83 -3.53
CA PHE A 176 -9.18 9.11 -4.00
C PHE A 176 -10.43 9.99 -3.97
N LYS A 177 -10.71 10.69 -2.86
CA LYS A 177 -11.87 11.58 -2.70
C LYS A 177 -11.93 12.70 -3.75
N MET A 178 -10.80 13.11 -4.30
CA MET A 178 -10.67 14.17 -5.31
C MET A 178 -10.50 13.64 -6.73
N SER A 179 -10.54 12.32 -6.93
CA SER A 179 -10.19 11.69 -8.19
C SER A 179 -11.40 11.32 -9.04
N LYS A 180 -11.18 11.18 -10.34
CA LYS A 180 -12.15 10.60 -11.27
C LYS A 180 -12.53 9.15 -10.90
N ILE A 181 -11.66 8.42 -10.19
CA ILE A 181 -11.96 7.05 -9.72
C ILE A 181 -13.21 7.08 -8.84
N LYS A 182 -13.23 7.99 -7.83
CA LYS A 182 -14.41 8.14 -6.96
C LYS A 182 -15.66 8.50 -7.75
N THR A 183 -15.57 9.49 -8.62
CA THR A 183 -16.72 9.91 -9.44
C THR A 183 -17.31 8.77 -10.26
N ILE A 184 -16.46 7.91 -10.83
CA ILE A 184 -16.90 6.73 -11.60
C ILE A 184 -17.58 5.71 -10.68
N LEU A 185 -16.98 5.40 -9.53
CA LEU A 185 -17.52 4.39 -8.62
C LEU A 185 -18.83 4.82 -7.97
N ASP A 186 -19.00 6.12 -7.70
CA ASP A 186 -20.25 6.68 -7.13
C ASP A 186 -21.43 6.65 -8.11
N ASN A 187 -21.18 6.47 -9.40
CA ASN A 187 -22.21 6.42 -10.46
C ASN A 187 -22.56 4.98 -10.88
N LEU A 188 -22.07 3.97 -10.15
CA LEU A 188 -22.38 2.55 -10.41
C LEU A 188 -23.51 2.04 -9.53
#